data_8b05c1bddc1c459da128291fe60675d4
#
_entry.id   8b05c1bddc1c459da128291fe60675d4
#
_cell.length_a   1.000
_cell.length_b   1.000
_cell.length_c   1.000
_cell.angle_alpha   90.00
_cell.angle_beta   90.00
_cell.angle_gamma   90.00
#
_symmetry.space_group_name_H-M   'P 1'
#
loop_
_entity.id
_entity.type
_entity.pdbx_description
1 polymer ?
#
loop_
_entity_poly.entity_id
_entity_poly.type
_entity_poly.pdbx_seq_one_letter_code
_entity_poly.pdbx_strand_id
1 'polypeptide(L)'
;GATLNMQTENIGAKPYFGLDLSGGSYYSHKETVRFGTGLLHNHWGLQGRLSNIGSKGYLDRASTKLNSYLMQGGYFSDNTMVKLVTWNGTEQTYHAWNYASKYEQSLYGRRYNSCGEYYDDKGNVHYYKDQTDNYHQMNYQAIWSQLYGQNWSSNVTLHYTYGYGYYNEYKANKDYRDYGLSDTKLKSDLTRKKIMENDLYGVVASINYDNKSNYKATLGGGWNKYIGDHWGEVLWTKEKAKGFYPGYEYYRNRAWKTDFNVYAKESWTFLKGLNAYIDLQYRHVGYRMQDPRDYYIDEDRTKGYWAHDDFDFFNPKFGINYKINRHNRIYASYAISHKEPTRNDYQDNEVQHLKAEKLQDVEFGYRYESPKFTAGANFYYMYYNHQYVLTGAINDIGEMIASNENSGRSYREGVELEGAWKPVDWFRWDLNATFSRNICKDWTVDLDDNTSYNLGDTHTAFSPDFIFNNVFTFNYKGFNASIQSQYVGEQYLTNTDFKAYNNYNADGKFDQSVDMTLKAHFTTNVNLAYNFKLPKLGLKDVTFGVTLYNIFDSKFDNNGWAAPSFRKTANGTVEAYCSDDLYEAGFAPSAPFNWMAHLSLNF
;
A
#
# COMPACT_ATOMS: atom_id res chain seq x y z
N GLY A 1 8.07 -13.60 4.36
CA GLY A 1 7.66 -12.21 4.39
C GLY A 1 8.77 -11.25 3.99
N ALA A 2 8.42 -10.20 3.28
CA ALA A 2 9.36 -9.17 2.88
C ALA A 2 9.67 -8.21 4.04
N THR A 3 10.85 -7.59 4.01
CA THR A 3 11.23 -6.50 4.92
C THR A 3 11.47 -5.23 4.11
N LEU A 4 10.74 -4.17 4.43
CA LEU A 4 10.98 -2.84 3.87
C LEU A 4 11.85 -2.03 4.85
N ASN A 5 13.04 -1.64 4.42
CA ASN A 5 13.94 -0.79 5.20
C ASN A 5 13.92 0.63 4.64
N MET A 6 13.43 1.59 5.43
CA MET A 6 13.42 3.00 5.10
C MET A 6 14.31 3.76 6.07
N GLN A 7 15.15 4.65 5.54
CA GLN A 7 16.04 5.48 6.34
C GLN A 7 15.88 6.95 5.93
N THR A 8 15.90 7.85 6.92
CA THR A 8 16.03 9.29 6.64
C THR A 8 17.45 9.59 6.17
N GLU A 9 17.62 10.60 5.33
CA GLU A 9 18.93 11.08 4.96
C GLU A 9 19.76 11.46 6.21
N ASN A 10 21.04 11.14 6.19
CA ASN A 10 21.93 11.55 7.28
C ASN A 10 22.19 13.06 7.21
N ILE A 11 22.39 13.67 8.38
CA ILE A 11 22.81 15.08 8.44
C ILE A 11 24.20 15.18 7.81
N GLY A 12 24.30 15.97 6.74
CA GLY A 12 25.53 16.17 6.00
C GLY A 12 26.57 16.99 6.79
N ALA A 13 27.86 16.76 6.53
CA ALA A 13 28.94 17.52 7.17
C ALA A 13 29.00 18.99 6.71
N LYS A 14 28.53 19.30 5.50
CA LYS A 14 28.57 20.64 4.90
C LYS A 14 27.18 21.26 4.84
N PRO A 15 27.05 22.59 4.99
CA PRO A 15 25.80 23.28 4.78
C PRO A 15 25.33 23.16 3.33
N TYR A 16 24.02 23.10 3.13
CA TYR A 16 23.40 23.08 1.83
C TYR A 16 22.01 23.73 1.84
N PHE A 17 21.60 24.20 0.68
CA PHE A 17 20.24 24.61 0.40
C PHE A 17 19.85 24.09 -0.98
N GLY A 18 18.63 23.57 -1.12
CA GLY A 18 18.11 23.03 -2.36
C GLY A 18 16.65 23.43 -2.58
N LEU A 19 16.31 23.67 -3.85
CA LEU A 19 14.97 23.97 -4.30
C LEU A 19 14.64 23.04 -5.48
N ASP A 20 13.55 22.26 -5.36
CA ASP A 20 13.06 21.41 -6.43
C ASP A 20 11.65 21.87 -6.81
N LEU A 21 11.43 22.15 -8.10
CA LEU A 21 10.16 22.59 -8.67
C LEU A 21 9.74 21.63 -9.76
N SER A 22 8.48 21.23 -9.79
CA SER A 22 7.94 20.41 -10.86
C SER A 22 6.54 20.88 -11.27
N GLY A 23 6.21 20.70 -12.55
CA GLY A 23 4.90 21.01 -13.09
C GLY A 23 4.59 20.15 -14.32
N GLY A 24 3.31 19.80 -14.51
CA GLY A 24 2.95 18.90 -15.59
C GLY A 24 1.46 18.76 -15.86
N SER A 25 1.10 17.67 -16.50
CA SER A 25 -0.27 17.32 -16.87
C SER A 25 -1.21 17.34 -15.67
N TYR A 26 -2.49 17.57 -15.91
CA TYR A 26 -3.57 17.64 -14.89
C TYR A 26 -3.33 18.72 -13.83
N TYR A 27 -2.64 19.81 -14.18
CA TYR A 27 -2.24 20.86 -13.24
C TYR A 27 -1.42 20.32 -12.06
N SER A 28 -0.70 19.23 -12.28
CA SER A 28 0.18 18.67 -11.27
C SER A 28 1.38 19.56 -11.05
N HIS A 29 1.70 19.80 -9.78
CA HIS A 29 2.87 20.56 -9.38
C HIS A 29 3.46 20.00 -8.10
N LYS A 30 4.76 20.23 -7.89
CA LYS A 30 5.48 19.86 -6.68
C LYS A 30 6.56 20.88 -6.41
N GLU A 31 6.59 21.41 -5.19
CA GLU A 31 7.63 22.30 -4.68
C GLU A 31 8.28 21.64 -3.47
N THR A 32 9.61 21.63 -3.43
CA THR A 32 10.37 21.12 -2.28
C THR A 32 11.52 22.03 -1.96
N VAL A 33 11.62 22.44 -0.71
CA VAL A 33 12.77 23.15 -0.14
C VAL A 33 13.52 22.20 0.78
N ARG A 34 14.85 22.14 0.63
CA ARG A 34 15.75 21.34 1.46
C ARG A 34 16.86 22.23 2.00
N PHE A 35 17.22 22.06 3.27
CA PHE A 35 18.31 22.80 3.87
C PHE A 35 19.00 22.00 4.97
N GLY A 36 20.25 22.32 5.21
CA GLY A 36 21.04 21.76 6.29
C GLY A 36 22.16 22.69 6.72
N THR A 37 22.44 22.69 8.02
CA THR A 37 23.51 23.54 8.61
C THR A 37 24.90 22.97 8.39
N GLY A 38 25.02 21.70 7.98
CA GLY A 38 26.25 20.96 8.19
C GLY A 38 26.48 20.65 9.68
N LEU A 39 27.67 20.18 10.02
CA LEU A 39 28.05 19.94 11.41
C LEU A 39 28.67 21.23 12.02
N LEU A 40 27.93 21.88 12.92
CA LEU A 40 28.39 23.00 13.72
C LEU A 40 29.31 22.47 14.83
N HIS A 41 30.49 23.07 14.96
CA HIS A 41 31.53 22.64 15.92
C HIS A 41 31.84 21.13 15.82
N ASN A 42 31.71 20.54 14.62
CA ASN A 42 31.91 19.13 14.31
C ASN A 42 30.96 18.13 15.03
N HIS A 43 29.95 18.62 15.74
CA HIS A 43 29.08 17.76 16.56
C HIS A 43 27.59 17.99 16.31
N TRP A 44 27.13 19.22 16.10
CA TRP A 44 25.71 19.52 16.04
C TRP A 44 25.26 19.76 14.62
N GLY A 45 24.15 19.16 14.25
CA GLY A 45 23.59 19.36 12.92
C GLY A 45 22.08 19.49 12.94
N LEU A 46 21.56 20.29 12.03
CA LEU A 46 20.14 20.45 11.76
C LEU A 46 19.91 20.36 10.26
N GLN A 47 18.89 19.65 9.84
CA GLN A 47 18.41 19.69 8.46
C GLN A 47 16.91 19.58 8.38
N GLY A 48 16.35 20.09 7.28
CA GLY A 48 14.92 20.07 7.06
C GLY A 48 14.55 19.99 5.58
N ARG A 49 13.30 19.54 5.38
CA ARG A 49 12.65 19.48 4.08
C ARG A 49 11.20 19.93 4.24
N LEU A 50 10.75 20.80 3.33
CA LEU A 50 9.35 21.21 3.20
C LEU A 50 8.88 20.84 1.81
N SER A 51 7.71 20.24 1.67
CA SER A 51 7.18 19.84 0.35
C SER A 51 5.70 20.14 0.26
N ASN A 52 5.30 20.59 -0.93
CA ASN A 52 3.91 20.76 -1.34
C ASN A 52 3.70 19.97 -2.64
N ILE A 53 2.54 19.33 -2.79
CA ILE A 53 2.13 18.64 -4.02
C ILE A 53 0.65 18.97 -4.26
N GLY A 54 0.31 19.33 -5.50
CA GLY A 54 -1.07 19.50 -5.94
C GLY A 54 -1.31 18.89 -7.31
N SER A 55 -2.54 18.40 -7.53
CA SER A 55 -2.99 17.89 -8.83
C SER A 55 -4.51 17.97 -8.91
N LYS A 56 -5.06 18.09 -10.14
CA LYS A 56 -6.50 17.87 -10.39
C LYS A 56 -6.84 16.41 -10.70
N GLY A 57 -5.82 15.56 -10.88
CA GLY A 57 -5.98 14.15 -11.21
C GLY A 57 -6.44 13.90 -12.65
N TYR A 58 -6.35 12.64 -13.08
CA TYR A 58 -6.86 12.23 -14.39
C TYR A 58 -8.37 12.06 -14.40
N LEU A 59 -8.95 11.40 -13.39
CA LEU A 59 -10.39 11.28 -13.25
C LEU A 59 -11.01 12.64 -12.90
N ASP A 60 -12.27 12.84 -13.27
CA ASP A 60 -12.95 14.10 -13.00
C ASP A 60 -13.08 14.34 -11.50
N ARG A 61 -12.76 15.55 -11.07
CA ARG A 61 -12.74 16.00 -9.66
C ARG A 61 -11.71 15.32 -8.75
N ALA A 62 -10.97 14.30 -9.17
CA ALA A 62 -10.00 13.55 -8.35
C ALA A 62 -8.76 14.39 -7.95
N SER A 63 -9.00 15.53 -7.33
CA SER A 63 -7.95 16.46 -6.92
C SER A 63 -7.21 15.98 -5.68
N THR A 64 -5.94 16.36 -5.59
CA THR A 64 -5.06 16.04 -4.47
C THR A 64 -4.31 17.28 -4.02
N LYS A 65 -4.19 17.49 -2.70
CA LYS A 65 -3.34 18.50 -2.05
C LYS A 65 -2.60 17.85 -0.90
N LEU A 66 -1.28 17.81 -0.98
CA LEU A 66 -0.42 17.19 0.01
C LEU A 66 0.61 18.21 0.50
N ASN A 67 0.79 18.31 1.81
CA ASN A 67 1.87 19.09 2.41
C ASN A 67 2.63 18.22 3.38
N SER A 68 3.94 18.38 3.44
CA SER A 68 4.75 17.67 4.41
C SER A 68 5.97 18.47 4.83
N TYR A 69 6.43 18.22 6.05
CA TYR A 69 7.75 18.62 6.49
C TYR A 69 8.49 17.44 7.11
N LEU A 70 9.80 17.48 7.03
CA LEU A 70 10.73 16.66 7.79
C LEU A 70 11.75 17.61 8.42
N MET A 71 11.95 17.50 9.74
CA MET A 71 13.00 18.19 10.47
C MET A 71 13.77 17.16 11.29
N GLN A 72 15.07 17.23 11.26
CA GLN A 72 15.91 16.43 12.13
C GLN A 72 17.12 17.21 12.63
N GLY A 73 17.45 16.99 13.89
CA GLY A 73 18.61 17.58 14.51
C GLY A 73 19.27 16.60 15.46
N GLY A 74 20.56 16.77 15.70
CA GLY A 74 21.23 15.85 16.58
C GLY A 74 22.65 16.23 16.96
N TYR A 75 23.16 15.48 17.92
CA TYR A 75 24.52 15.47 18.36
C TYR A 75 25.25 14.23 17.83
N PHE A 76 26.43 14.42 17.33
CA PHE A 76 27.27 13.38 16.73
C PHE A 76 28.68 13.48 17.31
N SER A 77 29.22 12.36 17.76
CA SER A 77 30.61 12.19 18.12
C SER A 77 31.13 10.86 17.57
N ASP A 78 32.40 10.55 17.81
CA ASP A 78 33.00 9.31 17.33
C ASP A 78 32.25 8.04 17.79
N ASN A 79 31.69 8.07 18.99
CA ASN A 79 31.05 6.90 19.61
C ASN A 79 29.56 7.08 19.89
N THR A 80 29.04 8.30 19.87
CA THR A 80 27.66 8.58 20.31
C THR A 80 26.90 9.39 19.27
N MET A 81 25.69 8.97 18.97
CA MET A 81 24.70 9.75 18.21
C MET A 81 23.42 9.89 19.03
N VAL A 82 22.95 11.12 19.18
CA VAL A 82 21.59 11.42 19.67
C VAL A 82 20.90 12.24 18.60
N LYS A 83 19.78 11.75 18.07
CA LYS A 83 19.04 12.39 16.99
C LYS A 83 17.56 12.50 17.33
N LEU A 84 16.98 13.68 17.13
CA LEU A 84 15.56 13.93 17.18
C LEU A 84 15.06 14.11 15.75
N VAL A 85 13.98 13.43 15.41
CA VAL A 85 13.36 13.50 14.08
C VAL A 85 11.88 13.76 14.26
N THR A 86 11.35 14.71 13.49
CA THR A 86 9.91 14.92 13.37
C THR A 86 9.52 15.09 11.92
N TRP A 87 8.41 14.48 11.53
CA TRP A 87 7.81 14.72 10.21
C TRP A 87 6.30 14.72 10.32
N ASN A 88 5.70 15.47 9.44
CA ASN A 88 4.26 15.62 9.35
C ASN A 88 3.83 15.50 7.89
N GLY A 89 2.65 14.93 7.67
CA GLY A 89 1.94 14.95 6.40
C GLY A 89 0.51 15.40 6.62
N THR A 90 0.03 16.27 5.73
CA THR A 90 -1.39 16.60 5.59
C THR A 90 -1.82 16.29 4.17
N GLU A 91 -2.96 15.67 4.02
CA GLU A 91 -3.55 15.41 2.71
C GLU A 91 -5.03 15.83 2.67
N GLN A 92 -5.45 16.25 1.50
CA GLN A 92 -6.85 16.37 1.11
C GLN A 92 -6.99 15.84 -0.30
N THR A 93 -7.84 14.83 -0.47
CA THR A 93 -8.18 14.25 -1.77
C THR A 93 -9.68 14.28 -1.98
N TYR A 94 -10.13 14.55 -3.22
CA TYR A 94 -11.52 14.32 -3.60
C TYR A 94 -11.69 12.84 -3.94
N HIS A 95 -12.76 12.22 -3.49
CA HIS A 95 -13.01 10.79 -3.68
C HIS A 95 -13.11 10.39 -5.14
N ALA A 96 -12.54 9.24 -5.47
CA ALA A 96 -12.62 8.61 -6.79
C ALA A 96 -12.64 7.08 -6.67
N TRP A 97 -13.23 6.55 -5.62
CA TRP A 97 -13.19 5.14 -5.23
C TRP A 97 -14.39 4.28 -5.65
N ASN A 98 -15.42 4.86 -6.30
CA ASN A 98 -16.59 4.09 -6.73
C ASN A 98 -16.29 3.15 -7.91
N TYR A 99 -15.24 3.41 -8.70
CA TYR A 99 -14.87 2.65 -9.90
C TYR A 99 -16.02 2.52 -10.89
N ALA A 100 -16.02 3.31 -11.95
CA ALA A 100 -17.05 3.29 -12.97
C ALA A 100 -17.08 1.96 -13.75
N SER A 101 -18.25 1.41 -13.98
CA SER A 101 -18.45 0.27 -14.86
C SER A 101 -18.04 0.59 -16.31
N LYS A 102 -17.81 -0.43 -17.15
CA LYS A 102 -17.51 -0.22 -18.57
C LYS A 102 -18.68 0.44 -19.30
N TYR A 103 -19.89 0.19 -18.86
CA TYR A 103 -21.08 0.84 -19.40
C TYR A 103 -21.09 2.34 -19.08
N GLU A 104 -20.89 2.72 -17.81
CA GLU A 104 -20.78 4.13 -17.43
C GLU A 104 -19.64 4.84 -18.15
N GLN A 105 -18.47 4.19 -18.27
CA GLN A 105 -17.36 4.73 -19.05
C GLN A 105 -17.71 4.93 -20.53
N SER A 106 -18.57 4.11 -21.10
CA SER A 106 -19.05 4.26 -22.49
C SER A 106 -20.00 5.43 -22.66
N LEU A 107 -20.82 5.73 -21.66
CA LEU A 107 -21.80 6.83 -21.67
C LEU A 107 -21.14 8.18 -21.31
N TYR A 108 -20.32 8.21 -20.27
CA TYR A 108 -19.80 9.44 -19.68
C TYR A 108 -18.30 9.66 -19.94
N GLY A 109 -17.63 8.68 -20.55
CA GLY A 109 -16.20 8.72 -20.85
C GLY A 109 -15.31 8.13 -19.74
N ARG A 110 -14.07 7.80 -20.11
CA ARG A 110 -13.10 7.14 -19.22
C ARG A 110 -12.72 7.93 -17.95
N ARG A 111 -13.02 9.22 -17.91
CA ARG A 111 -12.71 10.10 -16.77
C ARG A 111 -13.85 10.19 -15.76
N TYR A 112 -14.97 9.55 -16.05
CA TYR A 112 -16.15 9.62 -15.19
C TYR A 112 -15.85 9.16 -13.77
N ASN A 113 -16.34 9.94 -12.81
CA ASN A 113 -16.23 9.69 -11.39
C ASN A 113 -17.58 10.03 -10.74
N SER A 114 -18.30 9.03 -10.27
CA SER A 114 -19.62 9.19 -9.65
C SER A 114 -19.58 9.62 -8.18
N CYS A 115 -18.38 9.71 -7.56
CA CYS A 115 -18.29 10.15 -6.17
C CYS A 115 -18.88 11.54 -5.97
N GLY A 116 -19.77 11.67 -4.98
CA GLY A 116 -20.44 12.91 -4.64
C GLY A 116 -21.57 13.31 -5.60
N GLU A 117 -21.92 12.48 -6.58
CA GLU A 117 -23.02 12.74 -7.51
C GLU A 117 -24.37 12.68 -6.81
N TYR A 118 -25.24 13.65 -7.10
CA TYR A 118 -26.63 13.68 -6.67
C TYR A 118 -27.50 14.46 -7.66
N TYR A 119 -28.81 14.27 -7.57
CA TYR A 119 -29.79 14.91 -8.45
C TYR A 119 -30.65 15.87 -7.65
N ASP A 120 -30.90 17.05 -8.21
CA ASP A 120 -31.88 17.98 -7.67
C ASP A 120 -33.34 17.53 -7.98
N ASP A 121 -34.32 18.22 -7.44
CA ASP A 121 -35.73 17.89 -7.64
C ASP A 121 -36.19 18.06 -9.10
N LYS A 122 -35.38 18.65 -9.97
CA LYS A 122 -35.61 18.78 -11.41
C LYS A 122 -34.88 17.73 -12.24
N GLY A 123 -34.13 16.84 -11.60
CA GLY A 123 -33.29 15.79 -12.24
C GLY A 123 -31.97 16.31 -12.80
N ASN A 124 -31.49 17.50 -12.43
CA ASN A 124 -30.18 17.97 -12.84
C ASN A 124 -29.11 17.33 -11.96
N VAL A 125 -28.00 16.92 -12.60
CA VAL A 125 -26.86 16.34 -11.90
C VAL A 125 -26.01 17.40 -11.21
N HIS A 126 -25.64 17.13 -9.98
CA HIS A 126 -24.75 17.95 -9.14
C HIS A 126 -23.69 17.07 -8.50
N TYR A 127 -22.63 17.71 -7.98
CA TYR A 127 -21.54 17.02 -7.28
C TYR A 127 -21.26 17.72 -5.96
N TYR A 128 -21.25 16.95 -4.88
CA TYR A 128 -20.94 17.45 -3.54
C TYR A 128 -19.46 17.90 -3.49
N LYS A 129 -19.23 19.17 -3.19
CA LYS A 129 -17.90 19.77 -3.25
C LYS A 129 -16.96 19.24 -2.16
N ASP A 130 -17.54 18.89 -1.02
CA ASP A 130 -16.78 18.39 0.13
C ASP A 130 -16.73 16.86 0.19
N GLN A 131 -16.89 16.17 -0.94
CA GLN A 131 -16.68 14.73 -1.10
C GLN A 131 -15.16 14.44 -1.01
N THR A 132 -14.59 14.68 0.17
CA THR A 132 -13.15 14.69 0.37
C THR A 132 -12.71 13.79 1.51
N ASP A 133 -11.55 13.17 1.34
CA ASP A 133 -10.75 12.56 2.40
C ASP A 133 -9.69 13.53 2.87
N ASN A 134 -9.54 13.66 4.18
CA ASN A 134 -8.61 14.56 4.84
C ASN A 134 -7.85 13.79 5.91
N TYR A 135 -6.53 13.79 5.84
CA TYR A 135 -5.70 13.12 6.84
C TYR A 135 -4.52 13.97 7.26
N HIS A 136 -4.20 13.89 8.54
CA HIS A 136 -3.07 14.58 9.16
C HIS A 136 -2.32 13.61 10.06
N GLN A 137 -1.00 13.48 9.87
CA GLN A 137 -0.17 12.59 10.68
C GLN A 137 1.08 13.32 11.16
N MET A 138 1.35 13.27 12.46
CA MET A 138 2.56 13.76 13.10
C MET A 138 3.38 12.61 13.65
N ASN A 139 4.68 12.63 13.40
CA ASN A 139 5.61 11.61 13.86
C ASN A 139 6.77 12.24 14.61
N TYR A 140 7.18 11.65 15.71
CA TYR A 140 8.29 12.07 16.54
C TYR A 140 9.15 10.85 16.89
N GLN A 141 10.46 10.98 16.74
CA GLN A 141 11.40 9.95 17.15
C GLN A 141 12.58 10.57 17.90
N ALA A 142 12.98 9.88 18.98
CA ALA A 142 14.24 10.13 19.67
C ALA A 142 15.12 8.89 19.53
N ILE A 143 16.26 9.03 18.87
CA ILE A 143 17.16 7.95 18.51
C ILE A 143 18.47 8.15 19.27
N TRP A 144 18.90 7.13 20.00
CA TRP A 144 20.21 7.07 20.61
C TRP A 144 20.97 5.86 20.08
N SER A 145 22.22 6.09 19.63
CA SER A 145 23.13 5.04 19.19
C SER A 145 24.47 5.23 19.86
N GLN A 146 25.04 4.12 20.32
CA GLN A 146 26.31 4.13 21.07
C GLN A 146 27.22 3.01 20.55
N LEU A 147 28.49 3.36 20.33
CA LEU A 147 29.57 2.39 20.09
C LEU A 147 30.33 2.14 21.41
N TYR A 148 30.58 0.86 21.70
CA TYR A 148 31.36 0.42 22.85
C TYR A 148 32.63 -0.30 22.36
N GLY A 149 33.72 0.46 22.26
CA GLY A 149 34.94 -0.03 21.63
C GLY A 149 34.73 -0.30 20.12
N GLN A 150 35.37 -1.39 19.64
CA GLN A 150 35.39 -1.69 18.20
C GLN A 150 34.28 -2.65 17.76
N ASN A 151 33.71 -3.42 18.68
CA ASN A 151 32.92 -4.60 18.35
C ASN A 151 31.46 -4.50 18.76
N TRP A 152 31.10 -3.69 19.75
CA TRP A 152 29.76 -3.59 20.26
C TRP A 152 29.10 -2.27 19.92
N SER A 153 27.81 -2.32 19.62
CA SER A 153 26.98 -1.13 19.50
C SER A 153 25.56 -1.37 20.04
N SER A 154 24.90 -0.30 20.47
CA SER A 154 23.49 -0.34 20.82
C SER A 154 22.74 0.77 20.13
N ASN A 155 21.44 0.53 19.90
CA ASN A 155 20.49 1.51 19.38
C ASN A 155 19.22 1.44 20.21
N VAL A 156 18.67 2.61 20.56
CA VAL A 156 17.35 2.75 21.18
C VAL A 156 16.60 3.84 20.46
N THR A 157 15.37 3.55 20.08
CA THR A 157 14.47 4.52 19.46
C THR A 157 13.16 4.56 20.23
N LEU A 158 12.81 5.72 20.74
CA LEU A 158 11.47 6.04 21.21
C LEU A 158 10.71 6.67 20.06
N HIS A 159 9.45 6.29 19.89
CA HIS A 159 8.61 6.87 18.83
C HIS A 159 7.20 7.16 19.33
N TYR A 160 6.62 8.20 18.76
CA TYR A 160 5.22 8.57 18.92
C TYR A 160 4.66 9.05 17.59
N THR A 161 3.47 8.56 17.25
CA THR A 161 2.73 9.00 16.07
C THR A 161 1.31 9.36 16.49
N TYR A 162 0.86 10.54 16.12
CA TYR A 162 -0.53 10.98 16.20
C TYR A 162 -1.12 11.07 14.80
N GLY A 163 -2.31 10.52 14.61
CA GLY A 163 -3.06 10.60 13.36
C GLY A 163 -4.48 11.08 13.60
N TYR A 164 -4.94 11.99 12.76
CA TYR A 164 -6.32 12.45 12.73
C TYR A 164 -6.77 12.56 11.28
N GLY A 165 -7.91 11.96 10.96
CA GLY A 165 -8.45 12.00 9.63
C GLY A 165 -9.96 11.96 9.61
N TYR A 166 -10.54 12.43 8.52
CA TYR A 166 -11.96 12.30 8.26
C TYR A 166 -12.25 12.35 6.78
N TYR A 167 -13.33 11.72 6.40
CA TYR A 167 -13.90 11.92 5.08
C TYR A 167 -15.37 12.33 5.15
N ASN A 168 -15.75 13.22 4.23
CA ASN A 168 -17.10 13.70 4.06
C ASN A 168 -17.74 13.03 2.85
N GLU A 169 -19.00 12.67 2.95
CA GLU A 169 -19.75 12.04 1.86
C GLU A 169 -21.18 12.58 1.76
N TYR A 170 -21.63 12.79 0.54
CA TYR A 170 -23.06 12.83 0.21
C TYR A 170 -23.55 11.39 -0.02
N LYS A 171 -24.61 11.01 0.65
CA LYS A 171 -25.25 9.69 0.52
C LYS A 171 -26.70 9.89 0.11
N ALA A 172 -27.03 9.48 -1.11
CA ALA A 172 -28.40 9.53 -1.61
C ALA A 172 -29.22 8.33 -1.10
N ASN A 173 -30.52 8.56 -0.88
CA ASN A 173 -31.53 7.53 -0.60
C ASN A 173 -31.16 6.54 0.53
N LYS A 174 -30.55 7.02 1.64
CA LYS A 174 -30.19 6.20 2.79
C LYS A 174 -31.34 6.06 3.77
N ASP A 175 -31.46 4.88 4.37
CA ASP A 175 -32.45 4.65 5.44
C ASP A 175 -31.99 5.35 6.72
N TYR A 176 -32.80 6.24 7.25
CA TYR A 176 -32.46 7.03 8.43
C TYR A 176 -32.40 6.19 9.71
N ARG A 177 -32.96 4.97 9.69
CA ARG A 177 -32.81 4.02 10.81
C ARG A 177 -31.37 3.61 11.02
N ASP A 178 -30.60 3.45 9.94
CA ASP A 178 -29.18 3.07 10.00
C ASP A 178 -28.32 4.14 10.70
N TYR A 179 -28.89 5.34 10.90
CA TYR A 179 -28.25 6.46 11.58
C TYR A 179 -28.94 6.82 12.92
N GLY A 180 -29.92 6.03 13.37
CA GLY A 180 -30.68 6.37 14.56
C GLY A 180 -31.55 7.63 14.43
N LEU A 181 -31.81 8.10 13.22
CA LEU A 181 -32.54 9.34 12.92
C LEU A 181 -34.04 9.13 12.65
N SER A 182 -34.51 7.90 12.64
CA SER A 182 -35.93 7.54 12.46
C SER A 182 -36.22 6.19 13.08
N ASP A 183 -37.41 6.03 13.68
CA ASP A 183 -37.91 4.76 14.20
C ASP A 183 -38.61 3.93 13.12
N THR A 184 -38.93 4.55 11.98
CA THR A 184 -39.60 3.92 10.84
C THR A 184 -38.75 4.04 9.59
N LYS A 185 -38.99 3.17 8.59
CA LYS A 185 -38.29 3.21 7.30
C LYS A 185 -38.55 4.54 6.61
N LEU A 186 -37.52 5.40 6.58
CA LEU A 186 -37.49 6.67 5.92
C LEU A 186 -36.20 6.76 5.11
N LYS A 187 -36.33 6.69 3.77
CA LYS A 187 -35.19 6.81 2.87
C LYS A 187 -35.10 8.21 2.29
N SER A 188 -33.98 8.88 2.52
CA SER A 188 -33.69 10.20 1.97
C SER A 188 -32.19 10.48 1.92
N ASP A 189 -31.84 11.66 1.42
CA ASP A 189 -30.46 12.08 1.27
C ASP A 189 -29.91 12.67 2.56
N LEU A 190 -28.62 12.46 2.79
CA LEU A 190 -27.90 13.06 3.90
C LEU A 190 -26.41 13.31 3.52
N THR A 191 -25.74 14.15 4.30
CA THR A 191 -24.28 14.21 4.30
C THR A 191 -23.75 13.70 5.63
N ARG A 192 -22.68 12.90 5.56
CA ARG A 192 -22.02 12.34 6.74
C ARG A 192 -20.54 12.62 6.73
N LYS A 193 -19.95 12.55 7.90
CA LYS A 193 -18.52 12.61 8.14
C LYS A 193 -18.13 11.37 8.94
N LYS A 194 -17.16 10.59 8.48
CA LYS A 194 -16.54 9.53 9.26
C LYS A 194 -15.16 9.98 9.67
N ILE A 195 -14.81 9.78 10.94
CA ILE A 195 -13.63 10.36 11.55
C ILE A 195 -12.84 9.26 12.23
N MET A 196 -11.50 9.38 12.15
CA MET A 196 -10.57 8.55 12.90
C MET A 196 -9.55 9.41 13.63
N GLU A 197 -9.21 9.00 14.83
CA GLU A 197 -8.14 9.58 15.66
C GLU A 197 -7.32 8.45 16.27
N ASN A 198 -6.00 8.53 16.19
CA ASN A 198 -5.17 7.46 16.70
C ASN A 198 -3.85 7.93 17.28
N ASP A 199 -3.37 7.17 18.27
CA ASP A 199 -2.08 7.28 18.91
C ASP A 199 -1.31 5.97 18.75
N LEU A 200 -0.05 6.04 18.32
CA LEU A 200 0.89 4.93 18.30
C LEU A 200 2.16 5.36 19.02
N TYR A 201 2.56 4.64 20.05
CA TYR A 201 3.80 4.91 20.74
C TYR A 201 4.54 3.64 21.14
N GLY A 202 5.84 3.75 21.31
CA GLY A 202 6.62 2.58 21.67
C GLY A 202 8.12 2.82 21.72
N VAL A 203 8.82 1.71 21.91
CA VAL A 203 10.27 1.64 21.97
C VAL A 203 10.78 0.47 21.14
N VAL A 204 11.88 0.70 20.41
CA VAL A 204 12.65 -0.35 19.73
C VAL A 204 14.10 -0.25 20.22
N ALA A 205 14.68 -1.37 20.57
CA ALA A 205 16.07 -1.42 21.03
C ALA A 205 16.83 -2.62 20.45
N SER A 206 18.12 -2.46 20.26
CA SER A 206 19.02 -3.56 19.88
C SER A 206 20.42 -3.36 20.43
N ILE A 207 21.08 -4.47 20.70
CA ILE A 207 22.52 -4.56 20.93
C ILE A 207 23.14 -5.42 19.83
N ASN A 208 24.24 -4.96 19.27
CA ASN A 208 24.90 -5.60 18.13
C ASN A 208 26.36 -5.91 18.47
N TYR A 209 26.80 -7.05 18.04
CA TYR A 209 28.18 -7.48 18.08
C TYR A 209 28.71 -7.77 16.68
N ASP A 210 29.89 -7.25 16.35
CA ASP A 210 30.57 -7.51 15.08
C ASP A 210 32.09 -7.70 15.38
N ASN A 211 32.60 -8.91 15.22
CA ASN A 211 34.01 -9.18 15.44
C ASN A 211 34.91 -8.67 14.31
N LYS A 212 34.32 -7.93 13.34
CA LYS A 212 35.00 -7.36 12.16
C LYS A 212 35.69 -8.40 11.26
N SER A 213 35.37 -9.66 11.43
CA SER A 213 35.92 -10.77 10.67
C SER A 213 34.83 -11.66 10.08
N ASN A 214 34.33 -12.59 10.83
CA ASN A 214 33.46 -13.65 10.30
C ASN A 214 32.17 -13.87 11.08
N TYR A 215 31.93 -13.12 12.16
CA TYR A 215 30.75 -13.30 13.01
C TYR A 215 30.09 -11.98 13.38
N LYS A 216 28.75 -11.93 13.22
CA LYS A 216 27.89 -10.83 13.65
C LYS A 216 26.67 -11.39 14.38
N ALA A 217 26.29 -10.73 15.46
CA ALA A 217 25.10 -11.04 16.22
C ALA A 217 24.32 -9.77 16.56
N THR A 218 23.01 -9.88 16.61
CA THR A 218 22.10 -8.82 17.06
C THR A 218 21.05 -9.44 17.97
N LEU A 219 20.89 -8.90 19.16
CA LEU A 219 19.75 -9.13 20.03
C LEU A 219 18.92 -7.85 20.08
N GLY A 220 17.65 -7.94 19.78
CA GLY A 220 16.78 -6.77 19.74
C GLY A 220 15.33 -7.10 20.01
N GLY A 221 14.52 -6.06 20.07
CA GLY A 221 13.09 -6.18 20.26
C GLY A 221 12.41 -4.82 20.31
N GLY A 222 11.10 -4.86 20.47
CA GLY A 222 10.29 -3.67 20.56
C GLY A 222 8.97 -3.91 21.27
N TRP A 223 8.40 -2.84 21.75
CA TRP A 223 7.06 -2.80 22.28
C TRP A 223 6.34 -1.56 21.75
N ASN A 224 5.11 -1.76 21.25
CA ASN A 224 4.28 -0.70 20.71
C ASN A 224 2.86 -0.81 21.25
N LYS A 225 2.20 0.32 21.43
CA LYS A 225 0.78 0.38 21.71
C LYS A 225 0.10 1.35 20.76
N TYR A 226 -0.96 0.87 20.12
CA TYR A 226 -1.88 1.64 19.30
C TYR A 226 -3.22 1.79 20.00
N ILE A 227 -3.80 2.99 19.95
CA ILE A 227 -5.15 3.31 20.38
C ILE A 227 -5.81 4.06 19.23
N GLY A 228 -6.99 3.63 18.81
CA GLY A 228 -7.69 4.27 17.69
C GLY A 228 -9.18 4.41 17.96
N ASP A 229 -9.68 5.63 17.87
CA ASP A 229 -11.09 5.98 17.92
C ASP A 229 -11.62 6.19 16.50
N HIS A 230 -12.79 5.62 16.20
CA HIS A 230 -13.53 5.87 14.96
C HIS A 230 -14.97 6.23 15.31
N TRP A 231 -15.49 7.30 14.69
CA TRP A 231 -16.88 7.70 14.86
C TRP A 231 -17.43 8.34 13.59
N GLY A 232 -18.76 8.38 13.52
CA GLY A 232 -19.45 8.96 12.39
C GLY A 232 -20.45 10.04 12.84
N GLU A 233 -20.47 11.13 12.08
CA GLU A 233 -21.39 12.26 12.31
C GLU A 233 -22.26 12.49 11.08
N VAL A 234 -23.56 12.77 11.29
CA VAL A 234 -24.44 13.28 10.24
C VAL A 234 -24.40 14.80 10.28
N LEU A 235 -24.04 15.42 9.14
CA LEU A 235 -23.87 16.87 9.04
C LEU A 235 -25.12 17.57 8.52
N TRP A 236 -25.91 16.90 7.67
CA TRP A 236 -27.12 17.42 7.04
C TRP A 236 -28.05 16.29 6.65
N THR A 237 -29.35 16.55 6.67
CA THR A 237 -30.41 15.66 6.20
C THR A 237 -31.37 16.42 5.29
N LYS A 238 -31.80 15.82 4.17
CA LYS A 238 -32.77 16.41 3.27
C LYS A 238 -34.17 16.45 3.92
N GLU A 239 -34.57 15.35 4.54
CA GLU A 239 -35.83 15.25 5.26
C GLU A 239 -35.65 15.55 6.74
N LYS A 240 -36.71 16.03 7.39
CA LYS A 240 -36.70 16.29 8.84
C LYS A 240 -36.52 14.98 9.61
N ALA A 241 -35.50 14.92 10.44
CA ALA A 241 -35.16 13.75 11.25
C ALA A 241 -35.31 14.02 12.75
N LYS A 242 -35.72 12.98 13.51
CA LYS A 242 -35.94 13.06 14.96
C LYS A 242 -34.60 13.25 15.68
N GLY A 243 -34.53 14.29 16.51
CA GLY A 243 -33.33 14.56 17.33
C GLY A 243 -32.10 15.01 16.53
N PHE A 244 -32.22 15.25 15.23
CA PHE A 244 -31.10 15.67 14.39
C PHE A 244 -30.60 17.07 14.75
N TYR A 245 -29.29 17.20 14.78
CA TYR A 245 -28.54 18.46 14.77
C TYR A 245 -27.25 18.26 13.96
N PRO A 246 -26.68 19.25 13.31
CA PRO A 246 -25.42 19.13 12.59
C PRO A 246 -24.29 18.64 13.49
N GLY A 247 -23.61 17.55 13.09
CA GLY A 247 -22.64 16.85 13.94
C GLY A 247 -23.24 15.78 14.84
N TYR A 248 -24.49 15.33 14.57
CA TYR A 248 -25.11 14.21 15.28
C TYR A 248 -24.28 12.94 15.10
N GLU A 249 -23.72 12.42 16.22
CA GLU A 249 -22.89 11.21 16.24
C GLU A 249 -23.79 9.98 16.18
N TYR A 250 -23.64 9.15 15.14
CA TYR A 250 -24.46 7.96 14.93
C TYR A 250 -23.72 6.65 15.25
N TYR A 251 -22.40 6.67 15.39
CA TYR A 251 -21.62 5.57 15.96
C TYR A 251 -20.28 6.05 16.49
N ARG A 252 -19.71 5.28 17.44
CA ARG A 252 -18.34 5.41 17.91
C ARG A 252 -17.81 4.05 18.34
N ASN A 253 -16.58 3.76 17.97
CA ASN A 253 -15.88 2.59 18.48
C ASN A 253 -14.43 2.93 18.79
N ARG A 254 -13.80 2.10 19.63
CA ARG A 254 -12.40 2.20 19.99
C ARG A 254 -11.71 0.85 19.81
N ALA A 255 -10.49 0.88 19.33
CA ALA A 255 -9.64 -0.29 19.25
C ALA A 255 -8.30 -0.06 19.94
N TRP A 256 -7.75 -1.14 20.50
CA TRP A 256 -6.42 -1.17 21.08
C TRP A 256 -5.64 -2.32 20.48
N LYS A 257 -4.37 -2.06 20.15
CA LYS A 257 -3.44 -3.07 19.73
C LYS A 257 -2.15 -2.93 20.52
N THR A 258 -1.68 -4.02 21.10
CA THR A 258 -0.35 -4.09 21.73
C THR A 258 0.49 -5.06 20.93
N ASP A 259 1.71 -4.68 20.61
CA ASP A 259 2.68 -5.50 19.87
C ASP A 259 3.99 -5.54 20.65
N PHE A 260 4.44 -6.72 20.99
CA PHE A 260 5.73 -6.96 21.63
C PHE A 260 6.51 -7.98 20.81
N ASN A 261 7.79 -7.74 20.59
CA ASN A 261 8.64 -8.73 19.97
C ASN A 261 10.05 -8.73 20.55
N VAL A 262 10.69 -9.88 20.48
CA VAL A 262 12.12 -10.06 20.75
C VAL A 262 12.71 -10.94 19.66
N TYR A 263 13.91 -10.61 19.20
CA TYR A 263 14.59 -11.37 18.18
C TYR A 263 16.08 -11.48 18.43
N ALA A 264 16.63 -12.62 17.99
CA ALA A 264 18.07 -12.86 17.93
C ALA A 264 18.45 -13.21 16.49
N LYS A 265 19.43 -12.48 15.96
CA LYS A 265 19.95 -12.67 14.62
C LYS A 265 21.44 -12.91 14.66
N GLU A 266 21.91 -13.94 13.97
CA GLU A 266 23.32 -14.27 13.85
C GLU A 266 23.69 -14.47 12.38
N SER A 267 24.91 -14.09 12.03
CA SER A 267 25.51 -14.34 10.71
C SER A 267 26.95 -14.77 10.89
N TRP A 268 27.30 -15.88 10.32
CA TRP A 268 28.63 -16.50 10.47
C TRP A 268 29.18 -16.95 9.12
N THR A 269 30.40 -16.47 8.82
CA THR A 269 31.20 -16.95 7.69
C THR A 269 32.17 -18.02 8.20
N PHE A 270 31.80 -19.30 8.14
CA PHE A 270 32.55 -20.41 8.73
C PHE A 270 33.54 -21.06 7.76
N LEU A 271 33.39 -20.86 6.44
CA LEU A 271 34.34 -21.24 5.42
C LEU A 271 34.53 -20.06 4.45
N LYS A 272 35.67 -20.04 3.76
CA LYS A 272 35.93 -19.00 2.75
C LYS A 272 34.81 -18.98 1.70
N GLY A 273 34.07 -17.90 1.67
CA GLY A 273 32.94 -17.70 0.74
C GLY A 273 31.62 -18.31 1.18
N LEU A 274 31.55 -19.07 2.28
CA LEU A 274 30.32 -19.65 2.79
C LEU A 274 29.85 -18.92 4.05
N ASN A 275 28.74 -18.24 3.96
CA ASN A 275 28.04 -17.53 5.05
C ASN A 275 26.71 -18.20 5.35
N ALA A 276 26.37 -18.36 6.62
CA ALA A 276 25.04 -18.75 7.07
C ALA A 276 24.48 -17.67 7.99
N TYR A 277 23.16 -17.54 8.01
CA TYR A 277 22.46 -16.72 8.99
C TYR A 277 21.29 -17.47 9.59
N ILE A 278 20.97 -17.10 10.83
CA ILE A 278 19.76 -17.46 11.54
C ILE A 278 19.14 -16.22 12.13
N ASP A 279 17.81 -16.10 12.06
CA ASP A 279 17.03 -15.02 12.65
C ASP A 279 15.81 -15.65 13.32
N LEU A 280 15.76 -15.58 14.63
CA LEU A 280 14.69 -16.14 15.45
C LEU A 280 13.92 -14.99 16.09
N GLN A 281 12.61 -14.92 15.85
CA GLN A 281 11.74 -13.90 16.43
C GLN A 281 10.56 -14.55 17.14
N TYR A 282 10.32 -14.13 18.37
CA TYR A 282 9.02 -14.26 19.03
C TYR A 282 8.29 -12.93 18.99
N ARG A 283 6.99 -12.96 18.67
CA ARG A 283 6.13 -11.78 18.63
C ARG A 283 4.78 -12.10 19.25
N HIS A 284 4.33 -11.25 20.16
CA HIS A 284 3.01 -11.28 20.76
C HIS A 284 2.20 -10.07 20.29
N VAL A 285 0.96 -10.30 19.84
CA VAL A 285 0.01 -9.25 19.45
C VAL A 285 -1.30 -9.45 20.17
N GLY A 286 -1.69 -8.48 20.98
CA GLY A 286 -3.02 -8.42 21.59
C GLY A 286 -3.88 -7.39 20.86
N TYR A 287 -5.10 -7.78 20.49
CA TYR A 287 -6.06 -6.92 19.81
C TYR A 287 -7.40 -6.89 20.51
N ARG A 288 -8.00 -5.70 20.65
CA ARG A 288 -9.29 -5.47 21.30
C ARG A 288 -10.05 -4.40 20.52
N MET A 289 -11.32 -4.63 20.21
CA MET A 289 -12.18 -3.67 19.51
C MET A 289 -13.60 -3.71 20.06
N GLN A 290 -14.21 -2.53 20.28
CA GLN A 290 -15.63 -2.38 20.55
C GLN A 290 -16.43 -2.45 19.24
N ASP A 291 -17.62 -3.03 19.27
CA ASP A 291 -18.50 -3.08 18.10
C ASP A 291 -19.13 -1.71 17.83
N PRO A 292 -18.93 -1.14 16.64
CA PRO A 292 -19.56 0.13 16.29
C PRO A 292 -21.09 0.04 16.15
N ARG A 293 -21.64 -1.15 15.88
CA ARG A 293 -23.08 -1.35 15.66
C ARG A 293 -23.88 -1.31 16.96
N ASP A 294 -23.26 -1.69 18.07
CA ASP A 294 -23.93 -1.79 19.39
C ASP A 294 -23.94 -0.46 20.15
N TYR A 295 -23.35 0.59 19.57
CA TYR A 295 -23.22 1.88 20.23
C TYR A 295 -24.56 2.53 20.60
N TYR A 296 -25.60 2.30 19.80
CA TYR A 296 -26.95 2.85 20.00
C TYR A 296 -27.97 1.82 20.46
N ILE A 297 -27.68 0.52 20.38
CA ILE A 297 -28.61 -0.56 20.69
C ILE A 297 -28.51 -0.98 22.16
N ASP A 298 -27.34 -0.85 22.77
CA ASP A 298 -27.11 -1.19 24.17
C ASP A 298 -26.80 0.05 25.00
N GLU A 299 -27.70 0.39 25.96
CA GLU A 299 -27.48 1.46 26.92
C GLU A 299 -26.29 1.17 27.84
N ASP A 300 -25.89 -0.10 27.97
CA ASP A 300 -24.77 -0.55 28.77
C ASP A 300 -23.47 -0.67 27.95
N ARG A 301 -22.84 0.47 27.67
CA ARG A 301 -21.56 0.61 26.94
C ARG A 301 -20.39 -0.14 27.60
N THR A 302 -20.62 -0.84 28.68
CA THR A 302 -19.59 -1.58 29.43
C THR A 302 -19.50 -3.05 29.06
N LYS A 303 -20.40 -3.57 28.22
CA LYS A 303 -20.39 -4.96 27.78
C LYS A 303 -19.33 -5.24 26.73
N GLY A 304 -18.16 -5.60 27.18
CA GLY A 304 -17.18 -6.38 26.45
C GLY A 304 -16.67 -5.79 25.12
N TYR A 305 -15.58 -6.36 24.65
CA TYR A 305 -15.06 -6.07 23.31
C TYR A 305 -15.77 -6.99 22.31
N TRP A 306 -16.16 -6.45 21.15
CA TRP A 306 -16.72 -7.22 20.07
C TRP A 306 -15.68 -8.20 19.49
N ALA A 307 -14.47 -7.71 19.13
CA ALA A 307 -13.34 -8.54 18.73
C ALA A 307 -12.27 -8.52 19.83
N HIS A 308 -11.70 -9.72 20.12
CA HIS A 308 -10.74 -9.90 21.17
C HIS A 308 -9.87 -11.11 20.87
N ASP A 309 -8.66 -10.88 20.34
CA ASP A 309 -7.74 -11.93 19.99
C ASP A 309 -6.32 -11.63 20.52
N ASP A 310 -5.62 -12.69 20.92
CA ASP A 310 -4.22 -12.69 21.28
C ASP A 310 -3.49 -13.69 20.39
N PHE A 311 -2.39 -13.24 19.79
CA PHE A 311 -1.58 -14.03 18.84
C PHE A 311 -0.15 -14.14 19.36
N ASP A 312 0.36 -15.38 19.38
CA ASP A 312 1.75 -15.68 19.69
C ASP A 312 2.43 -16.28 18.46
N PHE A 313 3.46 -15.62 17.97
CA PHE A 313 4.13 -15.99 16.73
C PHE A 313 5.59 -16.35 16.98
N PHE A 314 6.04 -17.46 16.40
CA PHE A 314 7.43 -17.77 16.24
C PHE A 314 7.80 -17.72 14.76
N ASN A 315 8.70 -16.81 14.41
CA ASN A 315 9.09 -16.48 13.03
C ASN A 315 10.59 -16.79 12.80
N PRO A 316 10.98 -18.05 12.63
CA PRO A 316 12.35 -18.41 12.32
C PRO A 316 12.67 -18.14 10.84
N LYS A 317 13.91 -17.69 10.57
CA LYS A 317 14.49 -17.56 9.23
C LYS A 317 15.90 -18.13 9.23
N PHE A 318 16.22 -18.88 8.18
CA PHE A 318 17.53 -19.47 7.97
C PHE A 318 17.97 -19.21 6.55
N GLY A 319 19.26 -19.01 6.35
CA GLY A 319 19.78 -18.92 4.99
C GLY A 319 21.25 -19.17 4.92
N ILE A 320 21.66 -19.61 3.74
CA ILE A 320 23.06 -19.83 3.38
C ILE A 320 23.37 -19.05 2.10
N ASN A 321 24.57 -18.53 2.02
CA ASN A 321 25.08 -17.86 0.84
C ASN A 321 26.50 -18.35 0.58
N TYR A 322 26.72 -18.90 -0.61
CA TYR A 322 28.04 -19.41 -1.00
C TYR A 322 28.59 -18.64 -2.20
N LYS A 323 29.67 -17.91 -1.95
CA LYS A 323 30.45 -17.24 -2.98
C LYS A 323 31.43 -18.24 -3.59
N ILE A 324 31.05 -18.91 -4.69
CA ILE A 324 31.83 -19.93 -5.40
C ILE A 324 33.17 -19.34 -5.86
N ASN A 325 33.13 -18.12 -6.39
CA ASN A 325 34.29 -17.33 -6.78
C ASN A 325 33.94 -15.83 -6.79
N ARG A 326 34.82 -14.97 -7.31
CA ARG A 326 34.63 -13.52 -7.34
C ARG A 326 33.38 -13.06 -8.15
N HIS A 327 32.87 -13.91 -9.04
CA HIS A 327 31.78 -13.60 -9.96
C HIS A 327 30.50 -14.38 -9.67
N ASN A 328 30.58 -15.53 -9.05
CA ASN A 328 29.48 -16.48 -8.93
C ASN A 328 29.08 -16.69 -7.47
N ARG A 329 27.79 -16.58 -7.20
CA ARG A 329 27.19 -16.77 -5.89
C ARG A 329 25.89 -17.55 -6.01
N ILE A 330 25.66 -18.47 -5.07
CA ILE A 330 24.38 -19.14 -4.86
C ILE A 330 23.88 -18.85 -3.44
N TYR A 331 22.58 -18.88 -3.26
CA TYR A 331 21.97 -18.77 -1.93
C TYR A 331 20.73 -19.63 -1.84
N ALA A 332 20.38 -20.00 -0.61
CA ALA A 332 19.12 -20.62 -0.29
C ALA A 332 18.62 -20.08 1.06
N SER A 333 17.31 -19.94 1.20
CA SER A 333 16.69 -19.48 2.43
C SER A 333 15.37 -20.19 2.70
N TYR A 334 15.01 -20.27 3.97
CA TYR A 334 13.71 -20.70 4.46
C TYR A 334 13.23 -19.74 5.55
N ALA A 335 11.97 -19.33 5.48
CA ALA A 335 11.38 -18.43 6.45
C ALA A 335 9.96 -18.86 6.81
N ILE A 336 9.58 -18.68 8.08
CA ILE A 336 8.20 -18.68 8.54
C ILE A 336 7.84 -17.25 8.95
N SER A 337 6.68 -16.79 8.54
CA SER A 337 6.14 -15.48 8.91
C SER A 337 4.66 -15.61 9.25
N HIS A 338 4.20 -14.78 10.19
CA HIS A 338 2.79 -14.67 10.53
C HIS A 338 2.32 -13.23 10.37
N LYS A 339 1.06 -13.06 10.04
CA LYS A 339 0.36 -11.78 9.98
C LYS A 339 -0.95 -11.89 10.74
N GLU A 340 -1.14 -11.01 11.71
CA GLU A 340 -2.41 -10.87 12.42
C GLU A 340 -3.45 -10.18 11.54
N PRO A 341 -4.77 -10.42 11.79
CA PRO A 341 -5.86 -9.69 11.16
C PRO A 341 -5.79 -8.19 11.46
N THR A 342 -6.27 -7.39 10.53
CA THR A 342 -6.46 -5.96 10.68
C THR A 342 -7.86 -5.65 11.23
N ARG A 343 -8.11 -4.39 11.61
CA ARG A 343 -9.44 -3.92 11.99
C ARG A 343 -10.48 -4.18 10.90
N ASN A 344 -10.14 -3.86 9.65
CA ASN A 344 -11.05 -4.04 8.51
C ASN A 344 -11.38 -5.52 8.30
N ASP A 345 -10.43 -6.44 8.51
CA ASP A 345 -10.71 -7.88 8.37
C ASP A 345 -11.81 -8.34 9.32
N TYR A 346 -11.84 -7.83 10.58
CA TYR A 346 -12.94 -8.13 11.51
C TYR A 346 -14.25 -7.47 11.09
N GLN A 347 -14.24 -6.22 10.67
CA GLN A 347 -15.44 -5.45 10.34
C GLN A 347 -16.06 -5.89 9.02
N ASP A 348 -15.25 -6.07 7.98
CA ASP A 348 -15.72 -6.41 6.64
C ASP A 348 -16.22 -7.87 6.56
N ASN A 349 -15.70 -8.76 7.41
CA ASN A 349 -16.19 -10.14 7.52
C ASN A 349 -17.23 -10.35 8.63
N GLU A 350 -17.55 -9.32 9.40
CA GLU A 350 -18.53 -9.31 10.51
C GLU A 350 -18.32 -10.44 11.55
N VAL A 351 -17.06 -10.76 11.85
CA VAL A 351 -16.69 -11.84 12.77
C VAL A 351 -15.93 -11.35 13.99
N GLN A 352 -16.07 -12.04 15.11
CA GLN A 352 -15.46 -11.70 16.39
C GLN A 352 -14.03 -12.27 16.55
N HIS A 353 -13.76 -13.38 15.87
CA HIS A 353 -12.49 -14.09 15.96
C HIS A 353 -11.99 -14.46 14.57
N LEU A 354 -10.73 -14.17 14.32
CA LEU A 354 -10.06 -14.48 13.06
C LEU A 354 -8.75 -15.22 13.29
N LYS A 355 -8.39 -16.10 12.37
CA LYS A 355 -7.10 -16.78 12.40
C LYS A 355 -6.02 -15.92 11.77
N ALA A 356 -4.83 -15.95 12.35
CA ALA A 356 -3.67 -15.31 11.76
C ALA A 356 -3.20 -16.05 10.50
N GLU A 357 -2.76 -15.31 9.50
CA GLU A 357 -2.10 -15.85 8.31
C GLU A 357 -0.72 -16.41 8.69
N LYS A 358 -0.36 -17.56 8.13
CA LYS A 358 0.97 -18.16 8.22
C LYS A 358 1.55 -18.39 6.84
N LEU A 359 2.72 -17.86 6.59
CA LEU A 359 3.53 -18.07 5.39
C LEU A 359 4.73 -18.98 5.70
N GLN A 360 4.97 -19.95 4.84
CA GLN A 360 6.23 -20.69 4.73
C GLN A 360 6.84 -20.38 3.36
N ASP A 361 8.09 -19.93 3.36
CA ASP A 361 8.76 -19.37 2.19
C ASP A 361 10.11 -20.07 2.00
N VAL A 362 10.32 -20.64 0.83
CA VAL A 362 11.57 -21.27 0.39
C VAL A 362 12.07 -20.55 -0.83
N GLU A 363 13.30 -20.09 -0.78
CA GLU A 363 13.95 -19.47 -1.92
C GLU A 363 15.29 -20.12 -2.24
N PHE A 364 15.64 -20.18 -3.53
CA PHE A 364 16.92 -20.60 -4.03
C PHE A 364 17.33 -19.71 -5.20
N GLY A 365 18.54 -19.15 -5.14
CA GLY A 365 19.00 -18.26 -6.20
C GLY A 365 20.46 -18.43 -6.60
N TYR A 366 20.72 -17.99 -7.83
CA TYR A 366 22.05 -17.87 -8.41
C TYR A 366 22.28 -16.45 -8.90
N ARG A 367 23.48 -15.92 -8.70
CA ARG A 367 23.86 -14.60 -9.20
C ARG A 367 25.28 -14.62 -9.78
N TYR A 368 25.40 -14.10 -10.98
CA TYR A 368 26.66 -13.77 -11.65
C TYR A 368 26.87 -12.27 -11.64
N GLU A 369 28.06 -11.83 -11.26
CA GLU A 369 28.44 -10.41 -11.26
C GLU A 369 29.82 -10.21 -11.88
N SER A 370 29.90 -9.30 -12.85
CA SER A 370 31.16 -8.81 -13.43
C SER A 370 31.04 -7.29 -13.62
N PRO A 371 32.14 -6.56 -13.92
CA PRO A 371 32.10 -5.11 -14.11
C PRO A 371 31.15 -4.64 -15.21
N LYS A 372 30.87 -5.48 -16.20
CA LYS A 372 30.03 -5.13 -17.36
C LYS A 372 28.72 -5.91 -17.47
N PHE A 373 28.57 -6.99 -16.71
CA PHE A 373 27.40 -7.86 -16.82
C PHE A 373 27.03 -8.45 -15.47
N THR A 374 25.73 -8.39 -15.18
CA THR A 374 25.12 -9.05 -14.01
C THR A 374 23.95 -9.88 -14.51
N ALA A 375 23.80 -11.09 -13.99
CA ALA A 375 22.62 -11.92 -14.22
C ALA A 375 22.25 -12.66 -12.92
N GLY A 376 20.97 -12.82 -12.68
CA GLY A 376 20.42 -13.53 -11.54
C GLY A 376 19.19 -14.33 -11.90
N ALA A 377 18.99 -15.41 -11.18
CA ALA A 377 17.76 -16.19 -11.18
C ALA A 377 17.42 -16.55 -9.74
N ASN A 378 16.16 -16.32 -9.35
CA ASN A 378 15.61 -16.68 -8.06
C ASN A 378 14.40 -17.60 -8.27
N PHE A 379 14.35 -18.73 -7.61
CA PHE A 379 13.20 -19.62 -7.51
C PHE A 379 12.60 -19.42 -6.14
N TYR A 380 11.27 -19.31 -6.06
CA TYR A 380 10.56 -19.21 -4.80
C TYR A 380 9.34 -20.12 -4.79
N TYR A 381 9.03 -20.60 -3.57
CA TYR A 381 7.80 -21.32 -3.26
C TYR A 381 7.29 -20.83 -1.91
N MET A 382 6.13 -20.18 -1.94
CA MET A 382 5.45 -19.60 -0.79
C MET A 382 4.15 -20.36 -0.54
N TYR A 383 4.03 -21.01 0.61
CA TYR A 383 2.81 -21.71 1.01
C TYR A 383 2.14 -21.00 2.18
N TYR A 384 0.85 -20.70 2.02
CA TYR A 384 0.05 -19.98 2.98
C TYR A 384 -1.01 -20.87 3.62
N ASN A 385 -1.21 -20.66 4.93
CA ASN A 385 -2.38 -21.12 5.66
C ASN A 385 -3.14 -19.89 6.18
N HIS A 386 -4.46 -19.92 6.07
CA HIS A 386 -5.33 -18.81 6.48
C HIS A 386 -4.94 -17.48 5.84
N GLN A 387 -4.56 -17.51 4.56
CA GLN A 387 -4.23 -16.28 3.84
C GLN A 387 -5.47 -15.41 3.69
N TYR A 388 -5.32 -14.11 3.98
CA TYR A 388 -6.30 -13.11 3.61
C TYR A 388 -6.15 -12.81 2.11
N VAL A 389 -7.07 -13.34 1.32
CA VAL A 389 -7.13 -13.10 -0.14
C VAL A 389 -8.23 -12.11 -0.45
N LEU A 390 -8.01 -11.26 -1.46
CA LEU A 390 -8.99 -10.29 -1.91
C LEU A 390 -10.17 -11.02 -2.54
N THR A 391 -11.39 -10.75 -2.05
CA THR A 391 -12.60 -11.41 -2.53
C THR A 391 -13.06 -10.94 -3.91
N GLY A 392 -12.60 -9.77 -4.32
CA GLY A 392 -13.07 -9.04 -5.50
C GLY A 392 -14.08 -7.96 -5.16
N ALA A 393 -14.80 -8.08 -4.04
CA ALA A 393 -15.73 -7.08 -3.55
C ALA A 393 -15.01 -5.88 -2.91
N ILE A 394 -15.72 -4.75 -2.84
CA ILE A 394 -15.26 -3.53 -2.15
C ILE A 394 -16.21 -3.16 -1.02
N ASN A 395 -15.67 -2.50 0.01
CA ASN A 395 -16.47 -1.94 1.08
C ASN A 395 -17.02 -0.53 0.73
N ASP A 396 -17.70 0.12 1.67
CA ASP A 396 -18.35 1.44 1.52
C ASP A 396 -17.43 2.58 1.04
N ILE A 397 -16.11 2.40 1.13
CA ILE A 397 -15.09 3.39 0.76
C ILE A 397 -14.19 2.94 -0.39
N GLY A 398 -14.62 1.91 -1.13
CA GLY A 398 -13.90 1.40 -2.30
C GLY A 398 -12.63 0.60 -1.97
N GLU A 399 -12.42 0.21 -0.72
CA GLU A 399 -11.33 -0.70 -0.35
C GLU A 399 -11.72 -2.14 -0.62
N MET A 400 -10.76 -2.93 -1.10
CA MET A 400 -10.96 -4.35 -1.37
C MET A 400 -11.16 -5.14 -0.09
N ILE A 401 -12.24 -5.89 -0.01
CA ILE A 401 -12.50 -6.82 1.10
C ILE A 401 -11.59 -8.03 0.97
N ALA A 402 -10.91 -8.38 2.07
CA ALA A 402 -10.12 -9.59 2.18
C ALA A 402 -10.76 -10.58 3.16
N SER A 403 -10.73 -11.88 2.84
CA SER A 403 -11.24 -12.93 3.72
C SER A 403 -10.30 -14.15 3.72
N ASN A 404 -10.25 -14.86 4.83
CA ASN A 404 -9.59 -16.17 4.96
C ASN A 404 -10.54 -17.32 5.31
N GLU A 405 -11.85 -17.11 5.24
CA GLU A 405 -12.88 -18.08 5.58
C GLU A 405 -12.95 -19.23 4.56
N ASN A 406 -12.77 -18.92 3.29
CA ASN A 406 -12.69 -19.94 2.24
C ASN A 406 -11.38 -20.70 2.40
N SER A 407 -11.24 -21.94 2.16
CA SER A 407 -10.15 -22.88 2.49
C SER A 407 -8.91 -22.32 3.24
N GLY A 408 -8.59 -21.05 3.04
CA GLY A 408 -7.47 -20.30 3.62
C GLY A 408 -6.09 -20.83 3.22
N ARG A 409 -6.03 -21.78 2.30
CA ARG A 409 -4.80 -22.37 1.77
C ARG A 409 -4.53 -21.81 0.38
N SER A 410 -3.28 -21.39 0.17
CA SER A 410 -2.85 -20.92 -1.14
C SER A 410 -1.36 -21.12 -1.30
N TYR A 411 -0.87 -21.05 -2.52
CA TYR A 411 0.56 -21.03 -2.77
C TYR A 411 0.92 -20.07 -3.90
N ARG A 412 2.16 -19.63 -3.87
CA ARG A 412 2.79 -18.87 -4.94
C ARG A 412 4.12 -19.51 -5.25
N GLU A 413 4.36 -19.79 -6.51
CA GLU A 413 5.63 -20.32 -7.00
C GLU A 413 6.07 -19.55 -8.24
N GLY A 414 7.36 -19.42 -8.42
CA GLY A 414 7.84 -18.73 -9.61
C GLY A 414 9.33 -18.67 -9.76
N VAL A 415 9.71 -18.06 -10.88
CA VAL A 415 11.08 -17.77 -11.26
C VAL A 415 11.20 -16.28 -11.55
N GLU A 416 12.12 -15.62 -10.88
CA GLU A 416 12.50 -14.23 -11.15
C GLU A 416 13.86 -14.22 -11.84
N LEU A 417 13.92 -13.60 -13.00
CA LEU A 417 15.15 -13.40 -13.77
C LEU A 417 15.52 -11.93 -13.75
N GLU A 418 16.77 -11.62 -13.49
CA GLU A 418 17.31 -10.27 -13.57
C GLU A 418 18.58 -10.22 -14.40
N GLY A 419 18.80 -9.13 -15.11
CA GLY A 419 20.01 -8.90 -15.87
C GLY A 419 20.37 -7.43 -15.97
N ALA A 420 21.67 -7.14 -16.01
CA ALA A 420 22.17 -5.81 -16.31
C ALA A 420 23.40 -5.92 -17.20
N TRP A 421 23.48 -5.09 -18.23
CA TRP A 421 24.59 -5.02 -19.16
C TRP A 421 25.06 -3.59 -19.38
N LYS A 422 26.34 -3.35 -19.06
CA LYS A 422 27.02 -2.06 -19.23
C LYS A 422 28.22 -2.22 -20.17
N PRO A 423 28.02 -2.30 -21.49
CA PRO A 423 29.12 -2.48 -22.44
C PRO A 423 30.09 -1.30 -22.46
N VAL A 424 29.57 -0.09 -22.28
CA VAL A 424 30.30 1.18 -22.26
C VAL A 424 29.83 2.06 -21.09
N ASP A 425 30.62 3.07 -20.70
CA ASP A 425 30.33 3.87 -19.49
C ASP A 425 29.07 4.73 -19.60
N TRP A 426 28.68 5.12 -20.79
CA TRP A 426 27.53 5.97 -21.04
C TRP A 426 26.22 5.22 -21.29
N PHE A 427 26.23 3.87 -21.39
CA PHE A 427 25.05 3.05 -21.65
C PHE A 427 24.93 1.89 -20.66
N ARG A 428 23.73 1.69 -20.13
CA ARG A 428 23.36 0.54 -19.32
C ARG A 428 21.96 0.05 -19.71
N TRP A 429 21.83 -1.26 -19.81
CA TRP A 429 20.57 -1.95 -19.99
C TRP A 429 20.28 -2.83 -18.77
N ASP A 430 19.13 -2.60 -18.13
CA ASP A 430 18.62 -3.43 -17.03
C ASP A 430 17.32 -4.09 -17.48
N LEU A 431 17.14 -5.35 -17.09
CA LEU A 431 15.90 -6.09 -17.34
C LEU A 431 15.58 -7.01 -16.19
N ASN A 432 14.27 -7.25 -15.97
CA ASN A 432 13.80 -8.33 -15.13
C ASN A 432 12.53 -8.94 -15.72
N ALA A 433 12.30 -10.22 -15.42
CA ALA A 433 11.12 -10.96 -15.81
C ALA A 433 10.72 -11.90 -14.68
N THR A 434 9.44 -11.91 -14.31
CA THR A 434 8.87 -12.81 -13.33
C THR A 434 7.84 -13.70 -14.01
N PHE A 435 8.02 -15.00 -13.89
CA PHE A 435 7.04 -16.02 -14.23
C PHE A 435 6.53 -16.61 -12.93
N SER A 436 5.23 -16.51 -12.68
CA SER A 436 4.63 -16.94 -11.43
C SER A 436 3.36 -17.73 -11.64
N ARG A 437 3.02 -18.55 -10.65
CA ARG A 437 1.74 -19.20 -10.52
C ARG A 437 1.23 -18.96 -9.10
N ASN A 438 0.05 -18.38 -8.99
CA ASN A 438 -0.54 -17.93 -7.73
C ASN A 438 -1.92 -18.57 -7.59
N ILE A 439 -2.08 -19.51 -6.65
CA ILE A 439 -3.24 -20.40 -6.59
C ILE A 439 -3.88 -20.38 -5.20
N CYS A 440 -5.19 -20.17 -5.16
CA CYS A 440 -6.06 -20.50 -4.02
C CYS A 440 -6.49 -21.95 -4.14
N LYS A 441 -6.37 -22.72 -3.05
CA LYS A 441 -6.71 -24.15 -3.03
C LYS A 441 -8.14 -24.38 -2.59
N ASP A 442 -8.82 -25.31 -3.30
CA ASP A 442 -10.17 -25.76 -2.96
C ASP A 442 -11.15 -24.58 -2.78
N TRP A 443 -11.10 -23.62 -3.71
CA TRP A 443 -11.94 -22.42 -3.63
C TRP A 443 -13.41 -22.77 -3.75
N THR A 444 -14.25 -22.26 -2.85
CA THR A 444 -15.70 -22.47 -2.85
C THR A 444 -16.42 -21.14 -3.09
N VAL A 445 -17.58 -21.21 -3.70
CA VAL A 445 -18.52 -20.11 -3.88
C VAL A 445 -19.88 -20.52 -3.32
N ASP A 446 -20.61 -19.59 -2.73
CA ASP A 446 -21.97 -19.79 -2.27
C ASP A 446 -22.93 -19.56 -3.43
N LEU A 447 -23.91 -20.46 -3.57
CA LEU A 447 -24.91 -20.40 -4.61
C LEU A 447 -26.22 -19.82 -4.07
N ASP A 448 -27.09 -19.37 -4.97
CA ASP A 448 -28.41 -18.79 -4.64
C ASP A 448 -29.31 -19.71 -3.81
N ASP A 449 -29.14 -21.02 -3.94
CA ASP A 449 -29.88 -22.00 -3.18
C ASP A 449 -29.32 -22.23 -1.76
N ASN A 450 -28.41 -21.38 -1.29
CA ASN A 450 -27.68 -21.47 -0.03
C ASN A 450 -26.82 -22.75 0.09
N THR A 451 -26.42 -23.34 -1.01
CA THR A 451 -25.41 -24.39 -1.04
C THR A 451 -24.07 -23.85 -1.47
N SER A 452 -22.97 -24.48 -1.05
CA SER A 452 -21.63 -24.12 -1.50
C SER A 452 -21.16 -25.04 -2.61
N TYR A 453 -20.41 -24.50 -3.57
CA TYR A 453 -19.84 -25.28 -4.67
C TYR A 453 -18.31 -25.09 -4.70
N ASN A 454 -17.58 -26.20 -4.71
CA ASN A 454 -16.12 -26.18 -4.80
C ASN A 454 -15.67 -26.09 -6.26
N LEU A 455 -15.01 -24.99 -6.61
CA LEU A 455 -14.43 -24.74 -7.93
C LEU A 455 -13.05 -25.43 -8.11
N GLY A 456 -12.49 -26.01 -7.04
CA GLY A 456 -11.13 -26.57 -7.04
C GLY A 456 -10.05 -25.49 -6.86
N ASP A 457 -8.89 -25.75 -7.45
CA ASP A 457 -7.74 -24.83 -7.40
C ASP A 457 -7.91 -23.72 -8.43
N THR A 458 -7.92 -22.46 -7.98
CA THR A 458 -8.18 -21.28 -8.81
C THR A 458 -7.08 -20.24 -8.68
N HIS A 459 -6.95 -19.32 -9.63
CA HIS A 459 -5.96 -18.23 -9.56
C HIS A 459 -6.31 -17.21 -8.46
N THR A 460 -5.29 -16.74 -7.78
CA THR A 460 -5.44 -15.63 -6.82
C THR A 460 -5.72 -14.32 -7.58
N ALA A 461 -6.73 -13.58 -7.15
CA ALA A 461 -7.04 -12.26 -7.70
C ALA A 461 -5.83 -11.31 -7.69
N PHE A 462 -5.77 -10.39 -8.67
CA PHE A 462 -4.71 -9.38 -8.83
C PHE A 462 -3.28 -9.94 -8.89
N SER A 463 -3.12 -11.17 -9.34
CA SER A 463 -1.83 -11.86 -9.40
C SER A 463 -1.52 -12.30 -10.84
N PRO A 464 -0.83 -11.47 -11.64
CA PRO A 464 -0.51 -11.83 -13.02
C PRO A 464 0.57 -12.91 -13.06
N ASP A 465 0.46 -13.83 -14.04
CA ASP A 465 1.43 -14.92 -14.20
C ASP A 465 2.75 -14.45 -14.83
N PHE A 466 2.75 -13.30 -15.50
CA PHE A 466 3.94 -12.76 -16.15
C PHE A 466 4.05 -11.26 -15.99
N ILE A 467 5.22 -10.80 -15.51
CA ILE A 467 5.62 -9.39 -15.46
C ILE A 467 7.00 -9.27 -16.09
N PHE A 468 7.17 -8.27 -16.93
CA PHE A 468 8.47 -7.94 -17.56
C PHE A 468 8.76 -6.45 -17.44
N ASN A 469 9.99 -6.09 -17.04
CA ASN A 469 10.47 -4.72 -17.01
C ASN A 469 11.79 -4.60 -17.75
N ASN A 470 11.97 -3.49 -18.44
CA ASN A 470 13.14 -3.16 -19.23
C ASN A 470 13.50 -1.69 -19.05
N VAL A 471 14.78 -1.39 -18.79
CA VAL A 471 15.27 -0.03 -18.62
C VAL A 471 16.56 0.16 -19.42
N PHE A 472 16.52 1.09 -20.37
CA PHE A 472 17.72 1.62 -21.01
C PHE A 472 18.11 2.92 -20.35
N THR A 473 19.37 3.05 -19.92
CA THR A 473 19.92 4.26 -19.29
C THR A 473 21.11 4.78 -20.10
N PHE A 474 21.08 6.07 -20.37
CA PHE A 474 22.12 6.79 -21.10
C PHE A 474 22.63 7.95 -20.25
N ASN A 475 23.94 8.01 -20.00
CA ASN A 475 24.59 9.06 -19.22
C ASN A 475 25.79 9.60 -19.98
N TYR A 476 25.72 10.83 -20.47
CA TYR A 476 26.80 11.42 -21.26
C TYR A 476 26.93 12.93 -21.04
N LYS A 477 28.07 13.37 -20.50
CA LYS A 477 28.42 14.81 -20.32
C LYS A 477 27.30 15.65 -19.70
N GLY A 478 26.71 15.16 -18.59
CA GLY A 478 25.63 15.86 -17.90
C GLY A 478 24.22 15.54 -18.45
N PHE A 479 24.11 14.98 -19.64
CA PHE A 479 22.85 14.48 -20.18
C PHE A 479 22.55 13.09 -19.62
N ASN A 480 21.33 12.91 -19.12
CA ASN A 480 20.81 11.65 -18.61
C ASN A 480 19.50 11.36 -19.29
N ALA A 481 19.34 10.15 -19.80
CA ALA A 481 18.09 9.68 -20.35
C ALA A 481 17.80 8.26 -19.87
N SER A 482 16.54 7.95 -19.61
CA SER A 482 16.11 6.56 -19.39
C SER A 482 14.82 6.28 -20.14
N ILE A 483 14.73 5.07 -20.70
CA ILE A 483 13.53 4.51 -21.33
C ILE A 483 13.14 3.30 -20.50
N GLN A 484 11.98 3.35 -19.85
CA GLN A 484 11.47 2.32 -18.97
C GLN A 484 10.21 1.72 -19.58
N SER A 485 10.23 0.43 -19.89
CA SER A 485 9.08 -0.30 -20.41
C SER A 485 8.66 -1.40 -19.46
N GLN A 486 7.36 -1.55 -19.27
CA GLN A 486 6.76 -2.57 -18.43
C GLN A 486 5.64 -3.28 -19.17
N TYR A 487 5.62 -4.60 -19.09
CA TYR A 487 4.50 -5.45 -19.44
C TYR A 487 3.95 -6.13 -18.18
N VAL A 488 2.64 -6.09 -18.02
CA VAL A 488 1.91 -6.82 -16.96
C VAL A 488 0.86 -7.70 -17.63
N GLY A 489 0.86 -8.98 -17.29
CA GLY A 489 -0.11 -9.96 -17.79
C GLY A 489 -1.54 -9.70 -17.33
N GLU A 490 -2.50 -10.40 -17.91
CA GLU A 490 -3.92 -10.37 -17.50
C GLU A 490 -4.05 -10.81 -16.03
N GLN A 491 -5.00 -10.21 -15.30
CA GLN A 491 -5.29 -10.51 -13.90
C GLN A 491 -6.79 -10.72 -13.70
N TYR A 492 -7.16 -11.70 -12.88
CA TYR A 492 -8.53 -11.88 -12.44
C TYR A 492 -8.88 -10.85 -11.35
N LEU A 493 -10.13 -10.38 -11.31
CA LEU A 493 -10.63 -9.53 -10.22
C LEU A 493 -11.12 -10.35 -9.02
N THR A 494 -11.42 -11.64 -9.22
CA THR A 494 -11.89 -12.56 -8.17
C THR A 494 -11.03 -13.83 -8.15
N ASN A 495 -11.13 -14.63 -7.09
CA ASN A 495 -10.42 -15.90 -6.98
C ASN A 495 -11.20 -17.09 -7.61
N THR A 496 -12.02 -16.86 -8.62
CA THR A 496 -12.97 -17.86 -9.14
C THR A 496 -12.63 -18.39 -10.54
N ASP A 497 -11.60 -17.84 -11.19
CA ASP A 497 -11.24 -18.10 -12.59
C ASP A 497 -12.31 -17.70 -13.62
N PHE A 498 -13.44 -17.14 -13.20
CA PHE A 498 -14.39 -16.55 -14.14
C PHE A 498 -13.82 -15.25 -14.72
N LYS A 499 -13.72 -15.18 -16.06
CA LYS A 499 -13.27 -13.97 -16.77
C LYS A 499 -14.39 -12.98 -17.00
N ALA A 500 -15.63 -13.42 -16.87
CA ALA A 500 -16.81 -12.59 -17.04
C ALA A 500 -17.99 -13.20 -16.27
N TYR A 501 -18.99 -12.36 -15.97
CA TYR A 501 -20.30 -12.81 -15.51
C TYR A 501 -21.39 -12.46 -16.51
N ASN A 502 -22.52 -13.19 -16.46
CA ASN A 502 -23.68 -12.94 -17.29
C ASN A 502 -24.62 -11.95 -16.59
N ASN A 503 -24.91 -10.81 -17.24
CA ASN A 503 -25.92 -9.88 -16.76
C ASN A 503 -27.28 -10.26 -17.32
N TYR A 504 -28.31 -10.27 -16.46
CA TYR A 504 -29.70 -10.55 -16.81
C TYR A 504 -30.56 -9.36 -16.44
N ASN A 505 -31.44 -8.94 -17.35
CA ASN A 505 -32.38 -7.85 -17.08
C ASN A 505 -33.47 -8.25 -16.07
N ALA A 506 -34.32 -7.30 -15.67
CA ALA A 506 -35.41 -7.52 -14.72
C ALA A 506 -36.43 -8.61 -15.14
N ASP A 507 -36.54 -8.91 -16.45
CA ASP A 507 -37.36 -10.02 -16.98
C ASP A 507 -36.64 -11.39 -16.92
N GLY A 508 -35.41 -11.44 -16.39
CA GLY A 508 -34.58 -12.63 -16.34
C GLY A 508 -33.99 -13.05 -17.68
N LYS A 509 -33.98 -12.18 -18.68
CA LYS A 509 -33.38 -12.43 -19.99
C LYS A 509 -31.91 -12.00 -19.99
N PHE A 510 -31.07 -12.84 -20.62
CA PHE A 510 -29.67 -12.47 -20.84
C PHE A 510 -29.56 -11.14 -21.58
N ASP A 511 -28.79 -10.22 -21.03
CA ASP A 511 -28.49 -8.91 -21.59
C ASP A 511 -27.09 -8.90 -22.22
N GLN A 512 -26.05 -9.07 -21.41
CA GLN A 512 -24.67 -9.06 -21.87
C GLN A 512 -23.72 -9.83 -20.94
N SER A 513 -22.53 -10.11 -21.43
CA SER A 513 -21.43 -10.62 -20.61
C SER A 513 -20.54 -9.46 -20.17
N VAL A 514 -20.26 -9.35 -18.87
CA VAL A 514 -19.47 -8.29 -18.27
C VAL A 514 -18.10 -8.84 -17.85
N ASP A 515 -17.04 -8.22 -18.34
CA ASP A 515 -15.65 -8.61 -18.06
C ASP A 515 -15.30 -8.45 -16.58
N MET A 516 -14.57 -9.42 -16.01
CA MET A 516 -14.05 -9.42 -14.64
C MET A 516 -12.53 -9.57 -14.62
N THR A 517 -11.83 -9.02 -15.61
CA THR A 517 -10.37 -9.09 -15.65
C THR A 517 -9.75 -7.71 -15.89
N LEU A 518 -8.55 -7.52 -15.35
CA LEU A 518 -7.67 -6.46 -15.81
C LEU A 518 -6.86 -6.99 -16.99
N LYS A 519 -7.03 -6.38 -18.15
CA LYS A 519 -6.34 -6.81 -19.38
C LYS A 519 -4.85 -6.59 -19.31
N ALA A 520 -4.10 -7.49 -19.93
CA ALA A 520 -2.67 -7.31 -20.11
C ALA A 520 -2.36 -5.98 -20.77
N HIS A 521 -1.30 -5.32 -20.32
CA HIS A 521 -0.92 -4.03 -20.86
C HIS A 521 0.59 -3.84 -20.93
N PHE A 522 1.00 -2.94 -21.82
CA PHE A 522 2.38 -2.52 -22.00
C PHE A 522 2.46 -1.00 -21.94
N THR A 523 3.38 -0.48 -21.12
CA THR A 523 3.62 0.94 -20.96
C THR A 523 5.10 1.27 -21.15
N THR A 524 5.39 2.47 -21.63
CA THR A 524 6.77 2.97 -21.74
C THR A 524 6.81 4.42 -21.26
N ASN A 525 7.75 4.69 -20.35
CA ASN A 525 8.06 6.02 -19.84
C ASN A 525 9.45 6.44 -20.32
N VAL A 526 9.62 7.73 -20.59
CA VAL A 526 10.90 8.32 -20.97
C VAL A 526 11.24 9.44 -20.02
N ASN A 527 12.41 9.38 -19.41
CA ASN A 527 12.95 10.48 -18.61
C ASN A 527 14.15 11.07 -19.33
N LEU A 528 14.18 12.40 -19.44
CA LEU A 528 15.28 13.18 -20.01
C LEU A 528 15.70 14.22 -19.01
N ALA A 529 16.98 14.33 -18.69
CA ALA A 529 17.50 15.35 -17.79
C ALA A 529 18.86 15.84 -18.24
N TYR A 530 19.13 17.09 -17.96
CA TYR A 530 20.44 17.71 -18.17
C TYR A 530 20.92 18.38 -16.89
N ASN A 531 22.12 17.99 -16.46
CA ASN A 531 22.78 18.51 -15.28
C ASN A 531 23.93 19.41 -15.68
N PHE A 532 23.99 20.61 -15.09
CA PHE A 532 25.02 21.61 -15.34
C PHE A 532 25.28 22.49 -14.10
N LYS A 533 26.35 23.26 -14.12
CA LYS A 533 26.77 24.12 -13.01
C LYS A 533 26.69 25.59 -13.40
N LEU A 534 26.22 26.43 -12.48
CA LEU A 534 26.19 27.90 -12.63
C LEU A 534 26.87 28.57 -11.44
N PRO A 535 28.18 28.41 -11.30
CA PRO A 535 28.92 28.91 -10.10
C PRO A 535 28.85 30.43 -9.94
N LYS A 536 28.68 31.18 -11.03
CA LYS A 536 28.50 32.66 -10.97
C LYS A 536 27.23 33.09 -10.24
N LEU A 537 26.22 32.19 -10.15
CA LEU A 537 24.96 32.40 -9.44
C LEU A 537 24.95 31.70 -8.07
N GLY A 538 26.08 31.16 -7.62
CA GLY A 538 26.14 30.36 -6.38
C GLY A 538 25.55 28.97 -6.49
N LEU A 539 25.15 28.54 -7.70
CA LEU A 539 24.52 27.22 -7.94
C LEU A 539 25.60 26.18 -8.20
N LYS A 540 25.73 25.25 -7.28
CA LYS A 540 26.68 24.13 -7.37
C LYS A 540 26.24 23.10 -8.40
N ASP A 541 24.92 22.94 -8.52
CA ASP A 541 24.30 21.95 -9.40
C ASP A 541 22.90 22.38 -9.80
N VAL A 542 22.61 22.30 -11.10
CA VAL A 542 21.29 22.59 -11.68
C VAL A 542 20.89 21.40 -12.54
N THR A 543 19.73 20.83 -12.27
CA THR A 543 19.16 19.78 -13.12
C THR A 543 17.83 20.24 -13.67
N PHE A 544 17.70 20.28 -14.99
CA PHE A 544 16.42 20.41 -15.67
C PHE A 544 16.06 19.09 -16.33
N GLY A 545 14.83 18.64 -16.17
CA GLY A 545 14.38 17.39 -16.78
C GLY A 545 12.90 17.36 -17.11
N VAL A 546 12.54 16.37 -17.92
CA VAL A 546 11.16 16.07 -18.33
C VAL A 546 10.96 14.56 -18.26
N THR A 547 9.88 14.14 -17.63
CA THR A 547 9.41 12.77 -17.67
C THR A 547 8.14 12.71 -18.51
N LEU A 548 8.15 11.84 -19.51
CA LEU A 548 7.02 11.53 -20.39
C LEU A 548 6.50 10.15 -19.95
N TYR A 549 5.28 10.11 -19.47
CA TYR A 549 4.63 8.87 -19.03
C TYR A 549 3.75 8.31 -20.12
N ASN A 550 3.76 6.98 -20.26
CA ASN A 550 2.91 6.25 -21.20
C ASN A 550 2.98 6.83 -22.63
N ILE A 551 4.19 6.90 -23.19
CA ILE A 551 4.45 7.57 -24.49
C ILE A 551 3.69 6.98 -25.67
N PHE A 552 3.20 5.75 -25.57
CA PHE A 552 2.41 5.09 -26.60
C PHE A 552 0.90 5.26 -26.41
N ASP A 553 0.48 6.04 -25.41
CA ASP A 553 -0.93 6.33 -25.11
C ASP A 553 -1.78 5.06 -24.88
N SER A 554 -1.18 4.03 -24.28
CA SER A 554 -1.86 2.77 -23.98
C SER A 554 -3.00 3.01 -23.01
N LYS A 555 -4.20 2.52 -23.34
CA LYS A 555 -5.42 2.65 -22.52
C LYS A 555 -5.70 1.33 -21.84
N PHE A 556 -5.54 1.30 -20.51
CA PHE A 556 -5.77 0.13 -19.68
C PHE A 556 -6.37 0.56 -18.33
N ASP A 557 -6.84 -0.40 -17.57
CA ASP A 557 -7.28 -0.21 -16.20
C ASP A 557 -6.23 -0.79 -15.26
N ASN A 558 -5.87 -0.06 -14.23
CA ASN A 558 -4.85 -0.48 -13.27
C ASN A 558 -5.44 -1.09 -12.00
N ASN A 559 -6.74 -0.99 -11.82
CA ASN A 559 -7.49 -1.59 -10.73
C ASN A 559 -8.96 -1.81 -11.15
N GLY A 560 -9.69 -2.61 -10.38
CA GLY A 560 -11.12 -2.87 -10.57
C GLY A 560 -11.65 -3.72 -9.43
N TRP A 561 -12.95 -3.93 -9.40
CA TRP A 561 -13.63 -4.84 -8.48
C TRP A 561 -14.72 -5.62 -9.23
N ALA A 562 -15.10 -6.78 -8.71
CA ALA A 562 -16.23 -7.55 -9.17
C ALA A 562 -16.81 -8.40 -8.03
N ALA A 563 -18.13 -8.42 -7.92
CA ALA A 563 -18.86 -9.18 -6.90
C ALA A 563 -20.11 -9.85 -7.47
N PRO A 564 -19.99 -10.76 -8.48
CA PRO A 564 -21.13 -11.46 -9.05
C PRO A 564 -21.73 -12.47 -8.07
N SER A 565 -23.00 -12.81 -8.26
CA SER A 565 -23.65 -13.96 -7.68
C SER A 565 -23.31 -15.25 -8.45
N PHE A 566 -23.57 -16.43 -7.85
CA PHE A 566 -23.30 -17.73 -8.47
C PHE A 566 -24.52 -18.62 -8.40
N ARG A 567 -24.80 -19.38 -9.49
CA ARG A 567 -25.85 -20.36 -9.53
C ARG A 567 -25.50 -21.58 -10.39
N LYS A 568 -26.18 -22.70 -10.17
CA LYS A 568 -26.10 -23.86 -11.06
C LYS A 568 -26.95 -23.64 -12.30
N THR A 569 -26.36 -23.89 -13.45
CA THR A 569 -27.09 -23.98 -14.73
C THR A 569 -27.88 -25.30 -14.81
N ALA A 570 -28.79 -25.38 -15.75
CA ALA A 570 -29.54 -26.61 -16.03
C ALA A 570 -28.65 -27.84 -16.34
N ASN A 571 -27.43 -27.60 -16.80
CA ASN A 571 -26.45 -28.64 -17.12
C ASN A 571 -25.57 -29.03 -15.91
N GLY A 572 -25.81 -28.44 -14.73
CA GLY A 572 -25.06 -28.72 -13.49
C GLY A 572 -23.72 -28.01 -13.37
N THR A 573 -23.35 -27.16 -14.33
CA THR A 573 -22.18 -26.24 -14.21
C THR A 573 -22.54 -25.01 -13.39
N VAL A 574 -21.54 -24.34 -12.82
CA VAL A 574 -21.74 -23.06 -12.13
C VAL A 574 -21.50 -21.90 -13.11
N GLU A 575 -22.33 -20.88 -13.06
CA GLU A 575 -22.12 -19.61 -13.73
C GLU A 575 -22.05 -18.46 -12.73
N ALA A 576 -21.20 -17.47 -13.04
CA ALA A 576 -21.23 -16.17 -12.40
C ALA A 576 -22.27 -15.30 -13.10
N TYR A 577 -23.13 -14.60 -12.36
CA TYR A 577 -24.18 -13.79 -12.93
C TYR A 577 -24.54 -12.58 -12.05
N CYS A 578 -25.26 -11.65 -12.63
CA CYS A 578 -25.95 -10.55 -11.94
C CYS A 578 -27.39 -10.49 -12.44
N SER A 579 -28.35 -10.24 -11.54
CA SER A 579 -29.74 -9.93 -11.84
C SER A 579 -30.03 -8.48 -11.46
N ASP A 580 -31.06 -7.86 -12.02
CA ASP A 580 -31.56 -6.52 -11.68
C ASP A 580 -30.89 -5.35 -12.39
N ASP A 581 -30.34 -5.55 -13.59
CA ASP A 581 -29.65 -4.50 -14.38
C ASP A 581 -28.54 -3.76 -13.62
N LEU A 582 -28.04 -4.33 -12.51
CA LEU A 582 -26.95 -3.78 -11.75
C LEU A 582 -25.61 -4.29 -12.29
N TYR A 583 -24.67 -3.37 -12.43
CA TYR A 583 -23.30 -3.73 -12.83
C TYR A 583 -22.47 -3.99 -11.57
N GLU A 584 -22.18 -5.28 -11.33
CA GLU A 584 -21.38 -5.75 -10.20
C GLU A 584 -19.87 -5.81 -10.54
N ALA A 585 -19.41 -4.83 -11.32
CA ALA A 585 -18.00 -4.63 -11.61
C ALA A 585 -17.68 -3.17 -11.95
N GLY A 586 -16.59 -2.67 -11.42
CA GLY A 586 -16.09 -1.33 -11.69
C GLY A 586 -14.58 -1.33 -11.97
N PHE A 587 -14.11 -0.31 -12.70
CA PHE A 587 -12.73 -0.23 -13.16
C PHE A 587 -12.14 1.16 -12.92
N ALA A 588 -10.84 1.21 -12.59
CA ALA A 588 -10.06 2.44 -12.45
C ALA A 588 -9.14 2.63 -13.67
N PRO A 589 -9.53 3.49 -14.63
CA PRO A 589 -8.73 3.74 -15.80
C PRO A 589 -7.40 4.41 -15.48
N SER A 590 -6.32 3.90 -16.04
CA SER A 590 -5.02 4.55 -16.00
C SER A 590 -4.99 5.82 -16.84
N ALA A 591 -4.19 6.80 -16.43
CA ALA A 591 -3.97 8.00 -17.22
C ALA A 591 -3.33 7.66 -18.57
N PRO A 592 -3.80 8.26 -19.68
CA PRO A 592 -3.16 8.15 -20.98
C PRO A 592 -1.81 8.89 -20.98
N PHE A 593 -1.24 9.16 -22.17
CA PHE A 593 -0.01 9.97 -22.25
C PHE A 593 -0.10 11.22 -21.37
N ASN A 594 0.92 11.43 -20.55
CA ASN A 594 1.05 12.61 -19.71
C ASN A 594 2.52 12.91 -19.43
N TRP A 595 2.82 14.08 -18.86
CA TRP A 595 4.19 14.53 -18.67
C TRP A 595 4.37 15.36 -17.39
N MET A 596 5.62 15.43 -16.92
CA MET A 596 6.05 16.32 -15.84
C MET A 596 7.45 16.85 -16.12
N ALA A 597 7.62 18.15 -16.06
CA ALA A 597 8.92 18.82 -16.07
C ALA A 597 9.38 19.09 -14.64
N HIS A 598 10.69 19.08 -14.41
CA HIS A 598 11.28 19.38 -13.10
C HIS A 598 12.54 20.22 -13.24
N LEU A 599 12.77 21.07 -12.26
CA LEU A 599 13.95 21.89 -12.08
C LEU A 599 14.47 21.70 -10.65
N SER A 600 15.72 21.28 -10.50
CA SER A 600 16.40 21.16 -9.21
C SER A 600 17.56 22.14 -9.16
N LEU A 601 17.62 22.95 -8.09
CA LEU A 601 18.64 23.95 -7.84
C LEU A 601 19.34 23.64 -6.51
N ASN A 602 20.66 23.41 -6.54
CA ASN A 602 21.46 23.15 -5.33
C ASN A 602 22.53 24.23 -5.15
N PHE A 603 22.56 24.83 -3.94
CA PHE A 603 23.44 25.93 -3.54
C PHE A 603 24.55 25.46 -2.61
#